data_e3a14006e317f5ca5bf267c798838e23
#
_entry.id   e3a14006e317f5ca5bf267c798838e23
#
_cell.length_a   1.000
_cell.length_b   1.000
_cell.length_c   1.000
_cell.angle_alpha   90.00
_cell.angle_beta   90.00
_cell.angle_gamma   90.00
#
_symmetry.space_group_name_H-M   'P 1'
#
loop_
_entity.id
_entity.type
_entity.pdbx_description
1 polymer ?
#
loop_
_entity_poly.entity_id
_entity_poly.type
_entity_poly.pdbx_seq_one_letter_code
_entity_poly.pdbx_strand_id
1 'polypeptide(L)'
;MNDKTNDQPNFSDLMTGVKKIEHDRINVYRHRRKKTSLPKTRSRSAALDPDFASIDYQQRSGIRESQFDMGIQKKLQRKIRQGQLTIEDSLDLHGYNQNQATAALVHFFQQALASQFRMLVIIHGKGHRSDSDAVLKPLVRHWLAQQPAVLAWCPAQPKHGGDGASYVYLRNWPVLKP
;
A
#
# COMPACT_ATOMS: atom_id res chain seq x y z
N MET A 1 -16.92 47.69 -46.68
CA MET A 1 -17.70 46.66 -45.95
C MET A 1 -17.13 45.31 -46.35
N ASN A 2 -16.22 44.77 -45.58
CA ASN A 2 -15.63 43.45 -45.78
C ASN A 2 -15.97 42.58 -44.58
N ASP A 3 -16.98 41.80 -44.78
CA ASP A 3 -17.39 40.77 -43.82
C ASP A 3 -16.48 39.55 -44.05
N LYS A 4 -15.50 39.34 -43.14
CA LYS A 4 -14.68 38.13 -43.12
C LYS A 4 -15.39 37.11 -42.26
N THR A 5 -16.19 36.28 -42.89
CA THR A 5 -16.69 35.02 -42.30
C THR A 5 -15.49 34.17 -41.86
N ASN A 6 -15.36 34.02 -40.56
CA ASN A 6 -14.36 33.17 -39.93
C ASN A 6 -14.83 31.71 -40.04
N ASP A 7 -14.48 31.08 -41.16
CA ASP A 7 -14.80 29.68 -41.46
C ASP A 7 -13.71 28.77 -40.80
N GLN A 8 -13.76 28.68 -39.47
CA GLN A 8 -12.97 27.66 -38.77
C GLN A 8 -13.84 26.42 -38.57
N PRO A 9 -13.41 25.25 -39.07
CA PRO A 9 -14.17 24.03 -38.90
C PRO A 9 -14.36 23.71 -37.43
N ASN A 10 -15.57 23.41 -37.05
CA ASN A 10 -15.92 23.01 -35.69
C ASN A 10 -15.24 21.69 -35.32
N PHE A 11 -14.83 21.56 -34.08
CA PHE A 11 -14.17 20.32 -33.60
C PHE A 11 -14.96 19.04 -33.92
N SER A 12 -16.30 19.14 -33.93
CA SER A 12 -17.21 18.06 -34.32
C SER A 12 -17.01 17.59 -35.77
N ASP A 13 -16.66 18.51 -36.69
CA ASP A 13 -16.48 18.18 -38.11
C ASP A 13 -15.13 17.50 -38.38
N LEU A 14 -14.14 17.79 -37.53
CA LEU A 14 -12.83 17.13 -37.57
C LEU A 14 -12.86 15.69 -37.00
N MET A 15 -13.90 15.34 -36.26
CA MET A 15 -14.06 14.03 -35.62
C MET A 15 -14.92 13.06 -36.46
N THR A 16 -15.39 13.45 -37.64
CA THR A 16 -16.10 12.55 -38.56
C THR A 16 -15.15 11.48 -39.08
N GLY A 17 -15.33 10.25 -38.57
CA GLY A 17 -14.50 9.11 -38.91
C GLY A 17 -13.67 8.54 -37.76
N VAL A 18 -13.66 9.16 -36.60
CA VAL A 18 -13.01 8.62 -35.43
C VAL A 18 -13.88 7.55 -34.78
N LYS A 19 -13.47 6.31 -34.91
CA LYS A 19 -14.13 5.20 -34.23
C LYS A 19 -13.75 5.22 -32.76
N LYS A 20 -14.75 5.38 -31.88
CA LYS A 20 -14.53 5.30 -30.43
C LYS A 20 -13.94 3.95 -30.08
N ILE A 21 -12.70 3.93 -29.63
CA ILE A 21 -12.05 2.69 -29.19
C ILE A 21 -12.63 2.37 -27.82
N GLU A 22 -13.49 1.37 -27.76
CA GLU A 22 -13.91 0.78 -26.50
C GLU A 22 -12.74 -0.04 -25.94
N HIS A 23 -11.92 0.62 -25.13
CA HIS A 23 -10.93 -0.10 -24.36
C HIS A 23 -11.65 -0.83 -23.23
N ASP A 24 -11.77 -2.11 -23.35
CA ASP A 24 -11.97 -3.03 -22.24
C ASP A 24 -10.65 -3.06 -21.42
N ARG A 25 -10.36 -1.94 -20.75
CA ARG A 25 -9.29 -1.89 -19.76
C ARG A 25 -9.80 -2.65 -18.56
N ILE A 26 -9.55 -3.95 -18.55
CA ILE A 26 -9.64 -4.75 -17.33
C ILE A 26 -8.77 -4.04 -16.30
N ASN A 27 -9.42 -3.36 -15.36
CA ASN A 27 -8.72 -2.76 -14.23
C ASN A 27 -8.23 -3.90 -13.35
N VAL A 28 -6.99 -4.34 -13.58
CA VAL A 28 -6.34 -5.46 -12.88
C VAL A 28 -6.29 -5.24 -11.37
N TYR A 29 -6.50 -4.00 -10.93
CA TYR A 29 -6.55 -3.61 -9.51
C TYR A 29 -7.96 -3.58 -8.93
N ARG A 30 -8.99 -3.89 -9.72
CA ARG A 30 -10.36 -3.96 -9.22
C ARG A 30 -10.63 -5.33 -8.62
N HIS A 31 -10.02 -5.62 -7.48
CA HIS A 31 -10.45 -6.74 -6.65
C HIS A 31 -11.91 -6.49 -6.27
N ARG A 32 -12.78 -7.29 -6.87
CA ARG A 32 -14.21 -7.34 -6.55
C ARG A 32 -14.32 -7.69 -5.07
N ARG A 33 -14.51 -6.67 -4.21
CA ARG A 33 -14.84 -6.89 -2.80
C ARG A 33 -16.14 -7.69 -2.77
N LYS A 34 -16.04 -8.99 -2.53
CA LYS A 34 -17.18 -9.78 -2.08
C LYS A 34 -17.55 -9.16 -0.73
N LYS A 35 -18.77 -8.62 -0.62
CA LYS A 35 -19.36 -8.26 0.65
C LYS A 35 -19.58 -9.58 1.42
N THR A 36 -18.59 -10.00 2.17
CA THR A 36 -18.73 -11.06 3.15
C THR A 36 -19.30 -10.41 4.40
N SER A 37 -20.52 -10.75 4.75
CA SER A 37 -21.11 -10.47 6.04
C SER A 37 -20.20 -11.09 7.11
N LEU A 38 -19.66 -10.24 7.98
CA LEU A 38 -18.77 -10.64 9.07
C LEU A 38 -19.51 -11.61 10.00
N PRO A 39 -18.99 -12.82 10.26
CA PRO A 39 -19.46 -13.61 11.38
C PRO A 39 -19.04 -12.89 12.67
N LYS A 40 -19.98 -12.65 13.58
CA LYS A 40 -19.71 -12.19 14.95
C LYS A 40 -18.99 -13.30 15.71
N THR A 41 -17.70 -13.41 15.56
CA THR A 41 -16.87 -14.23 16.43
C THR A 41 -16.14 -13.31 17.40
N ARG A 42 -16.45 -13.48 18.69
CA ARG A 42 -15.63 -12.95 19.79
C ARG A 42 -14.24 -13.58 19.67
N SER A 43 -13.32 -12.98 18.94
CA SER A 43 -11.91 -13.34 19.02
C SER A 43 -11.31 -12.55 20.18
N ARG A 44 -10.66 -13.27 21.10
CA ARG A 44 -9.66 -12.69 22.00
C ARG A 44 -8.59 -12.07 21.10
N SER A 45 -8.70 -10.77 20.86
CA SER A 45 -7.63 -9.99 20.25
C SER A 45 -6.42 -10.09 21.16
N ALA A 46 -5.31 -10.63 20.67
CA ALA A 46 -4.03 -10.23 21.20
C ALA A 46 -3.99 -8.71 21.06
N ALA A 47 -4.09 -8.02 22.19
CA ALA A 47 -4.14 -6.58 22.23
C ALA A 47 -2.87 -6.04 21.60
N LEU A 48 -3.01 -5.46 20.41
CA LEU A 48 -2.02 -4.55 19.88
C LEU A 48 -2.13 -3.31 20.77
N ASP A 49 -1.06 -2.99 21.48
CA ASP A 49 -1.03 -1.89 22.43
C ASP A 49 -1.50 -0.59 21.79
N PRO A 50 -2.52 0.10 22.35
CA PRO A 50 -3.04 1.36 21.80
C PRO A 50 -2.12 2.55 22.05
N ASP A 51 -0.97 2.37 22.70
CA ASP A 51 -0.08 3.45 23.14
C ASP A 51 0.84 4.01 22.06
N PHE A 52 0.45 3.83 20.79
CA PHE A 52 1.18 4.35 19.63
C PHE A 52 1.04 5.87 19.40
N ALA A 53 0.22 6.56 20.19
CA ALA A 53 -0.02 7.99 20.02
C ALA A 53 1.14 8.89 20.49
N SER A 54 2.12 8.35 21.24
CA SER A 54 3.20 9.12 21.89
C SER A 54 4.59 8.91 21.28
N ILE A 55 4.69 8.36 20.07
CA ILE A 55 6.00 8.18 19.45
C ILE A 55 6.54 9.54 19.00
N ASP A 56 7.63 9.97 19.67
CA ASP A 56 8.38 11.15 19.27
C ASP A 56 9.08 10.93 17.93
N TYR A 57 8.45 11.41 16.85
CA TYR A 57 8.95 11.31 15.47
C TYR A 57 10.21 12.15 15.21
N GLN A 58 10.72 12.87 16.20
CA GLN A 58 11.89 13.73 16.02
C GLN A 58 13.21 12.95 16.01
N GLN A 59 13.23 11.69 16.44
CA GLN A 59 14.42 10.84 16.31
C GLN A 59 14.48 10.17 14.92
N ARG A 60 14.62 10.98 13.87
CA ARG A 60 14.73 10.50 12.48
C ARG A 60 16.05 9.80 12.14
N SER A 61 17.06 9.93 12.97
CA SER A 61 18.39 9.34 12.77
C SER A 61 18.44 7.91 13.30
N GLY A 62 17.98 6.95 12.51
CA GLY A 62 18.07 5.53 12.87
C GLY A 62 17.01 4.62 12.27
N ILE A 63 16.02 5.19 11.58
CA ILE A 63 14.99 4.37 10.92
C ILE A 63 15.63 3.63 9.74
N ARG A 64 15.73 2.31 9.84
CA ARG A 64 16.29 1.47 8.78
C ARG A 64 15.48 1.63 7.50
N GLU A 65 16.16 1.62 6.37
CA GLU A 65 15.48 1.62 5.06
C GLU A 65 14.87 0.26 4.71
N SER A 66 15.40 -0.81 5.30
CA SER A 66 14.89 -2.16 5.12
C SER A 66 15.30 -3.04 6.31
N GLN A 67 14.49 -4.04 6.59
CA GLN A 67 14.78 -5.06 7.60
C GLN A 67 14.46 -6.45 7.03
N PHE A 68 15.31 -7.42 7.39
CA PHE A 68 15.11 -8.83 7.06
C PHE A 68 15.51 -9.64 8.29
N ASP A 69 14.62 -10.53 8.73
CA ASP A 69 14.93 -11.49 9.81
C ASP A 69 16.07 -12.41 9.41
N MET A 70 16.88 -12.80 10.38
CA MET A 70 18.07 -13.66 10.14
C MET A 70 17.71 -15.04 9.54
N GLY A 71 16.49 -15.51 9.75
CA GLY A 71 16.00 -16.78 9.19
C GLY A 71 15.63 -16.74 7.70
N ILE A 72 15.60 -15.58 7.07
CA ILE A 72 15.22 -15.46 5.66
C ILE A 72 16.42 -15.75 4.76
N GLN A 73 16.29 -16.78 3.93
CA GLN A 73 17.34 -17.14 2.95
C GLN A 73 17.63 -15.98 1.98
N LYS A 74 18.89 -15.78 1.63
CA LYS A 74 19.35 -14.71 0.71
C LYS A 74 18.61 -14.73 -0.64
N LYS A 75 18.28 -15.93 -1.15
CA LYS A 75 17.49 -16.08 -2.39
C LYS A 75 16.09 -15.47 -2.26
N LEU A 76 15.42 -15.67 -1.12
CA LEU A 76 14.10 -15.11 -0.84
C LEU A 76 14.18 -13.59 -0.64
N GLN A 77 15.19 -13.09 0.11
CA GLN A 77 15.42 -11.66 0.26
C GLN A 77 15.55 -10.95 -1.11
N ARG A 78 16.31 -11.57 -2.04
CA ARG A 78 16.45 -11.05 -3.40
C ARG A 78 15.11 -11.00 -4.13
N LYS A 79 14.30 -12.06 -4.07
CA LYS A 79 12.96 -12.10 -4.68
C LYS A 79 12.03 -11.02 -4.13
N ILE A 80 12.04 -10.81 -2.80
CA ILE A 80 11.25 -9.74 -2.15
C ILE A 80 11.68 -8.38 -2.68
N ARG A 81 12.98 -8.05 -2.64
CA ARG A 81 13.52 -6.77 -3.12
C ARG A 81 13.23 -6.50 -4.60
N GLN A 82 13.22 -7.55 -5.42
CA GLN A 82 12.95 -7.45 -6.86
C GLN A 82 11.46 -7.44 -7.19
N GLY A 83 10.56 -7.57 -6.20
CA GLY A 83 9.12 -7.64 -6.42
C GLY A 83 8.72 -8.79 -7.33
N GLN A 84 9.39 -9.96 -7.16
CA GLN A 84 9.13 -11.18 -7.94
C GLN A 84 8.10 -12.11 -7.26
N LEU A 85 7.71 -11.78 -6.04
CA LEU A 85 6.62 -12.49 -5.35
C LEU A 85 5.28 -11.87 -5.73
N THR A 86 4.27 -12.70 -5.81
CA THR A 86 2.89 -12.24 -6.02
C THR A 86 2.45 -11.39 -4.84
N ILE A 87 2.01 -10.16 -5.10
CA ILE A 87 1.41 -9.29 -4.10
C ILE A 87 -0.01 -9.77 -3.87
N GLU A 88 -0.32 -10.16 -2.63
CA GLU A 88 -1.60 -10.74 -2.27
C GLU A 88 -2.61 -9.68 -1.84
N ASP A 89 -2.12 -8.57 -1.24
CA ASP A 89 -2.95 -7.41 -0.89
C ASP A 89 -2.12 -6.13 -0.81
N SER A 90 -2.82 -4.97 -0.83
CA SER A 90 -2.19 -3.67 -0.78
C SER A 90 -3.01 -2.67 0.03
N LEU A 91 -2.31 -1.86 0.84
CA LEU A 91 -2.89 -0.76 1.61
C LEU A 91 -2.38 0.56 1.08
N ASP A 92 -3.30 1.45 0.73
CA ASP A 92 -2.97 2.81 0.32
C ASP A 92 -3.31 3.79 1.45
N LEU A 93 -2.27 4.49 1.91
CA LEU A 93 -2.34 5.47 3.01
C LEU A 93 -2.20 6.90 2.52
N HIS A 94 -2.20 7.15 1.22
CA HIS A 94 -2.06 8.51 0.72
C HIS A 94 -3.21 9.41 1.24
N GLY A 95 -2.89 10.60 1.70
CA GLY A 95 -3.88 11.53 2.25
C GLY A 95 -4.34 11.21 3.68
N TYR A 96 -3.86 10.15 4.31
CA TYR A 96 -4.17 9.84 5.70
C TYR A 96 -3.32 10.69 6.64
N ASN A 97 -3.90 11.07 7.78
CA ASN A 97 -3.12 11.55 8.92
C ASN A 97 -2.52 10.35 9.70
N GLN A 98 -1.66 10.63 10.68
CA GLN A 98 -0.96 9.60 11.46
C GLN A 98 -1.91 8.62 12.15
N ASN A 99 -2.96 9.14 12.80
CA ASN A 99 -3.91 8.32 13.54
C ASN A 99 -4.73 7.41 12.62
N GLN A 100 -5.17 7.96 11.49
CA GLN A 100 -5.88 7.20 10.45
C GLN A 100 -4.98 6.12 9.85
N ALA A 101 -3.73 6.44 9.56
CA ALA A 101 -2.77 5.50 9.02
C ALA A 101 -2.48 4.35 9.98
N THR A 102 -2.32 4.65 11.28
CA THR A 102 -2.10 3.63 12.31
C THR A 102 -3.31 2.70 12.43
N ALA A 103 -4.51 3.25 12.50
CA ALA A 103 -5.74 2.44 12.56
C ALA A 103 -5.90 1.55 11.32
N ALA A 104 -5.63 2.11 10.12
CA ALA A 104 -5.69 1.37 8.87
C ALA A 104 -4.65 0.25 8.81
N LEU A 105 -3.41 0.48 9.28
CA LEU A 105 -2.37 -0.53 9.37
C LEU A 105 -2.80 -1.69 10.26
N VAL A 106 -3.30 -1.40 11.47
CA VAL A 106 -3.75 -2.44 12.40
C VAL A 106 -4.84 -3.31 11.77
N HIS A 107 -5.87 -2.68 11.19
CA HIS A 107 -6.96 -3.40 10.56
C HIS A 107 -6.50 -4.24 9.35
N PHE A 108 -5.66 -3.67 8.50
CA PHE A 108 -5.11 -4.33 7.31
C PHE A 108 -4.30 -5.57 7.69
N PHE A 109 -3.43 -5.46 8.70
CA PHE A 109 -2.62 -6.59 9.15
C PHE A 109 -3.46 -7.69 9.79
N GLN A 110 -4.49 -7.35 10.55
CA GLN A 110 -5.43 -8.33 11.09
C GLN A 110 -6.11 -9.13 9.97
N GLN A 111 -6.54 -8.46 8.91
CA GLN A 111 -7.14 -9.13 7.74
C GLN A 111 -6.12 -9.97 6.97
N ALA A 112 -4.93 -9.44 6.74
CA ALA A 112 -3.88 -10.17 6.03
C ALA A 112 -3.44 -11.44 6.76
N LEU A 113 -3.30 -11.38 8.09
CA LEU A 113 -2.97 -12.55 8.92
C LEU A 113 -4.11 -13.58 8.93
N ALA A 114 -5.36 -13.13 9.03
CA ALA A 114 -6.52 -14.01 8.97
C ALA A 114 -6.66 -14.71 7.61
N SER A 115 -6.26 -14.01 6.53
CA SER A 115 -6.26 -14.55 5.17
C SER A 115 -4.98 -15.32 4.81
N GLN A 116 -4.04 -15.43 5.74
CA GLN A 116 -2.72 -16.08 5.55
C GLN A 116 -1.89 -15.47 4.41
N PHE A 117 -2.08 -14.20 4.11
CA PHE A 117 -1.28 -13.50 3.12
C PHE A 117 0.16 -13.36 3.57
N ARG A 118 1.09 -13.45 2.60
CA ARG A 118 2.52 -13.44 2.84
C ARG A 118 3.22 -12.21 2.29
N MET A 119 2.78 -11.71 1.15
CA MET A 119 3.43 -10.60 0.46
C MET A 119 2.45 -9.44 0.28
N LEU A 120 2.72 -8.34 0.97
CA LEU A 120 1.88 -7.15 0.98
C LEU A 120 2.64 -5.95 0.44
N VAL A 121 1.89 -4.93 0.01
CA VAL A 121 2.40 -3.60 -0.33
C VAL A 121 1.68 -2.55 0.49
N ILE A 122 2.45 -1.63 1.08
CA ILE A 122 1.91 -0.45 1.77
C ILE A 122 2.38 0.79 1.02
N ILE A 123 1.44 1.56 0.50
CA ILE A 123 1.68 2.81 -0.20
C ILE A 123 1.49 3.96 0.79
N HIS A 124 2.60 4.59 1.20
CA HIS A 124 2.61 5.68 2.19
C HIS A 124 2.90 7.05 1.55
N GLY A 125 3.15 7.07 0.24
CA GLY A 125 3.53 8.28 -0.48
C GLY A 125 5.00 8.67 -0.30
N LYS A 126 5.46 9.58 -1.17
CA LYS A 126 6.84 10.10 -1.15
C LYS A 126 7.03 11.30 -0.23
N GLY A 127 5.94 11.90 0.24
CA GLY A 127 5.97 13.06 1.13
C GLY A 127 6.29 14.41 0.47
N HIS A 128 6.28 14.50 -0.85
CA HIS A 128 6.63 15.73 -1.58
C HIS A 128 5.52 16.80 -1.65
N ARG A 129 4.33 16.51 -1.13
CA ARG A 129 3.15 17.40 -1.28
C ARG A 129 2.73 18.16 -0.02
N SER A 130 3.37 17.92 1.10
CA SER A 130 3.09 18.64 2.35
C SER A 130 4.28 19.52 2.70
N ASP A 131 4.04 20.78 3.09
CA ASP A 131 5.05 21.66 3.68
C ASP A 131 5.64 21.10 4.98
N SER A 132 5.04 20.06 5.52
CA SER A 132 5.57 19.21 6.58
C SER A 132 6.19 17.96 5.98
N ASP A 133 7.39 17.65 6.41
CA ASP A 133 8.16 16.44 6.07
C ASP A 133 7.31 15.16 5.94
N ALA A 134 7.74 14.24 5.07
CA ALA A 134 7.12 12.93 4.86
C ALA A 134 6.91 12.15 6.16
N VAL A 135 5.75 12.29 6.79
CA VAL A 135 5.46 11.74 8.12
C VAL A 135 5.08 10.26 8.07
N LEU A 136 4.34 9.85 7.04
CA LEU A 136 3.81 8.47 6.97
C LEU A 136 4.89 7.43 6.68
N LYS A 137 5.90 7.75 5.90
CA LYS A 137 6.99 6.82 5.56
C LYS A 137 7.78 6.38 6.83
N PRO A 138 8.27 7.28 7.70
CA PRO A 138 8.92 6.88 8.94
C PRO A 138 7.96 6.18 9.91
N LEU A 139 6.70 6.63 9.99
CA LEU A 139 5.67 5.98 10.82
C LEU A 139 5.48 4.52 10.41
N VAL A 140 5.24 4.25 9.14
CA VAL A 140 5.03 2.89 8.62
C VAL A 140 6.24 2.01 8.89
N ARG A 141 7.45 2.50 8.61
CA ARG A 141 8.69 1.75 8.84
C ARG A 141 8.92 1.41 10.30
N HIS A 142 8.69 2.38 11.18
CA HIS A 142 8.79 2.18 12.62
C HIS A 142 7.77 1.16 13.11
N TRP A 143 6.52 1.30 12.68
CA TRP A 143 5.45 0.37 13.00
C TRP A 143 5.77 -1.06 12.53
N LEU A 144 6.23 -1.22 11.29
CA LEU A 144 6.62 -2.53 10.73
C LEU A 144 7.75 -3.19 11.51
N ALA A 145 8.72 -2.41 11.96
CA ALA A 145 9.87 -2.93 12.73
C ALA A 145 9.46 -3.53 14.08
N GLN A 146 8.31 -3.15 14.61
CA GLN A 146 7.80 -3.62 15.89
C GLN A 146 6.83 -4.81 15.77
N GLN A 147 6.41 -5.16 14.55
CA GLN A 147 5.44 -6.23 14.35
C GLN A 147 6.10 -7.61 14.33
N PRO A 148 5.78 -8.51 15.30
CA PRO A 148 6.37 -9.87 15.33
C PRO A 148 6.02 -10.72 14.10
N ALA A 149 4.90 -10.39 13.44
CA ALA A 149 4.45 -11.07 12.24
C ALA A 149 5.25 -10.68 11.00
N VAL A 150 6.01 -9.57 11.03
CA VAL A 150 6.79 -9.08 9.90
C VAL A 150 8.16 -9.71 9.89
N LEU A 151 8.44 -10.54 8.89
CA LEU A 151 9.75 -11.15 8.67
C LEU A 151 10.68 -10.24 7.88
N ALA A 152 10.13 -9.46 6.94
CA ALA A 152 10.92 -8.54 6.16
C ALA A 152 10.08 -7.37 5.66
N TRP A 153 10.73 -6.23 5.50
CA TRP A 153 10.20 -5.11 4.75
C TRP A 153 11.33 -4.34 4.05
N CYS A 154 11.03 -3.76 2.90
CA CYS A 154 11.97 -2.96 2.11
C CYS A 154 11.21 -2.02 1.17
N PRO A 155 11.86 -0.98 0.61
CA PRO A 155 11.26 -0.15 -0.44
C PRO A 155 10.76 -1.00 -1.60
N ALA A 156 9.62 -0.61 -2.18
CA ALA A 156 9.05 -1.30 -3.33
C ALA A 156 9.81 -0.96 -4.62
N GLN A 157 9.60 -1.75 -5.66
CA GLN A 157 10.09 -1.45 -6.99
C GLN A 157 9.31 -0.27 -7.61
N PRO A 158 9.89 0.47 -8.57
CA PRO A 158 9.23 1.61 -9.22
C PRO A 158 7.82 1.30 -9.74
N LYS A 159 7.62 0.11 -10.29
CA LYS A 159 6.33 -0.37 -10.78
C LYS A 159 5.25 -0.50 -9.70
N HIS A 160 5.64 -0.56 -8.43
CA HIS A 160 4.74 -0.70 -7.28
C HIS A 160 4.82 0.50 -6.31
N GLY A 161 5.26 1.68 -6.81
CA GLY A 161 5.30 2.93 -6.06
C GLY A 161 6.69 3.39 -5.63
N GLY A 162 7.73 2.55 -5.82
CA GLY A 162 9.12 2.91 -5.54
C GLY A 162 9.34 3.32 -4.08
N ASP A 163 10.00 4.44 -3.87
CA ASP A 163 10.29 5.01 -2.55
C ASP A 163 9.03 5.46 -1.77
N GLY A 164 7.89 5.62 -2.47
CA GLY A 164 6.59 5.93 -1.85
C GLY A 164 5.84 4.69 -1.36
N ALA A 165 6.39 3.49 -1.49
CA ALA A 165 5.76 2.26 -1.06
C ALA A 165 6.77 1.30 -0.42
N SER A 166 6.27 0.40 0.40
CA SER A 166 7.06 -0.63 1.08
C SER A 166 6.49 -2.00 0.83
N TYR A 167 7.35 -2.93 0.43
CA TYR A 167 7.05 -4.36 0.47
C TYR A 167 7.12 -4.88 1.89
N VAL A 168 6.19 -5.74 2.24
CA VAL A 168 6.14 -6.40 3.55
C VAL A 168 5.96 -7.90 3.34
N TYR A 169 6.81 -8.68 3.98
CA TYR A 169 6.74 -10.14 3.95
C TYR A 169 6.42 -10.66 5.33
N LEU A 170 5.30 -11.37 5.46
CA LEU A 170 4.77 -11.85 6.72
C LEU A 170 5.22 -13.27 7.04
N ARG A 171 5.26 -13.58 8.33
CA ARG A 171 5.43 -14.94 8.86
C ARG A 171 4.20 -15.77 8.50
N ASN A 172 4.42 -17.05 8.20
CA ASN A 172 3.32 -18.01 8.14
C ASN A 172 2.84 -18.24 9.58
N TRP A 173 1.66 -17.72 9.90
CA TRP A 173 1.08 -17.93 11.21
C TRP A 173 0.22 -19.19 11.15
N PRO A 174 0.51 -20.22 11.96
CA PRO A 174 -0.40 -21.36 12.04
C PRO A 174 -1.74 -20.81 12.55
N VAL A 175 -2.77 -20.93 11.73
CA VAL A 175 -4.14 -20.74 12.24
C VAL A 175 -4.31 -21.84 13.28
N LEU A 176 -4.44 -21.46 14.54
CA LEU A 176 -4.92 -22.36 15.56
C LEU A 176 -6.30 -22.78 15.07
N LYS A 177 -6.38 -24.00 14.50
CA LYS A 177 -7.68 -24.63 14.24
C LYS A 177 -8.40 -24.71 15.58
N PRO A 178 -9.67 -24.29 15.63
CA PRO A 178 -10.50 -24.42 16.83
C PRO A 178 -10.61 -25.85 17.29
#